data_1c7bcbfe3953d14ade2361bcad8d5c55
#
_entry.id   1c7bcbfe3953d14ade2361bcad8d5c55
#
_cell.length_a   1.000
_cell.length_b   1.000
_cell.length_c   1.000
_cell.angle_alpha   90.00
_cell.angle_beta   90.00
_cell.angle_gamma   90.00
#
_symmetry.space_group_name_H-M   'P 1'
#
loop_
_entity.id
_entity.type
_entity.pdbx_description
1 polymer ?
#
loop_
_entity_poly.entity_id
_entity_poly.type
_entity_poly.pdbx_seq_one_letter_code
_entity_poly.pdbx_strand_id
1 'polypeptide(L)'
;PLYKLARQGKVIAREPREVTVHDLDFQSYDGRDIELTLRCSSGFYVRTLATEIGERLETGGHVIGLRRLGVAGLVVDQALTLDDLAKMPGSVERRACLGSVGEALDHLPAVELSVDAAFYLCRGQSVRASNLPGEGSVRLYSSATGFLGVGVVGPQGTCLLYASDAA
;
A
#
# COMPACT_ATOMS: atom_id res chain seq x y z
N PRO A 1 16.06 3.92 -13.86
CA PRO A 1 14.59 3.82 -13.95
C PRO A 1 14.17 3.53 -15.39
N LEU A 2 13.19 2.63 -15.57
CA LEU A 2 12.76 2.12 -16.89
C LEU A 2 12.29 3.22 -17.85
N TYR A 3 11.68 4.28 -17.33
CA TYR A 3 11.23 5.40 -18.15
C TYR A 3 12.37 6.16 -18.84
N LYS A 4 13.59 6.18 -18.26
CA LYS A 4 14.76 6.79 -18.91
C LYS A 4 15.22 5.96 -20.11
N LEU A 5 15.14 4.64 -20.02
CA LEU A 5 15.51 3.73 -21.11
C LEU A 5 14.47 3.76 -22.24
N ALA A 6 13.19 3.84 -21.89
CA ALA A 6 12.12 4.03 -22.86
C ALA A 6 12.26 5.35 -23.65
N ARG A 7 12.66 6.44 -22.99
CA ARG A 7 12.96 7.72 -23.67
C ARG A 7 14.16 7.65 -24.61
N GLN A 8 15.06 6.68 -24.41
CA GLN A 8 16.22 6.41 -25.27
C GLN A 8 15.89 5.43 -26.43
N GLY A 9 14.62 5.04 -26.59
CA GLY A 9 14.19 4.08 -27.61
C GLY A 9 14.66 2.64 -27.37
N LYS A 10 15.17 2.32 -26.16
CA LYS A 10 15.64 0.97 -25.83
C LYS A 10 14.46 0.09 -25.41
N VAL A 11 14.19 -0.93 -26.22
CA VAL A 11 13.21 -1.97 -25.88
C VAL A 11 13.92 -2.99 -24.99
N ILE A 12 13.40 -3.15 -23.76
CA ILE A 12 13.87 -4.17 -22.81
C ILE A 12 12.80 -5.23 -22.72
N ALA A 13 13.18 -6.48 -22.96
CA ALA A 13 12.32 -7.62 -22.67
C ALA A 13 11.95 -7.61 -21.17
N ARG A 14 10.67 -7.72 -20.85
CA ARG A 14 10.15 -7.76 -19.48
C ARG A 14 9.45 -9.07 -19.27
N GLU A 15 9.70 -9.67 -18.14
CA GLU A 15 8.88 -10.78 -17.70
C GLU A 15 7.47 -10.27 -17.34
N PRO A 16 6.41 -10.92 -17.82
CA PRO A 16 5.05 -10.60 -17.43
C PRO A 16 4.91 -10.73 -15.91
N ARG A 17 4.17 -9.81 -15.30
CA ARG A 17 3.78 -9.93 -13.90
C ARG A 17 2.30 -10.29 -13.86
N GLU A 18 2.00 -11.28 -13.05
CA GLU A 18 0.63 -11.61 -12.73
C GLU A 18 0.03 -10.48 -11.88
N VAL A 19 -1.11 -9.97 -12.32
CA VAL A 19 -1.86 -8.92 -11.65
C VAL A 19 -3.33 -9.32 -11.63
N THR A 20 -4.04 -8.95 -10.58
CA THR A 20 -5.44 -9.29 -10.41
C THR A 20 -6.29 -8.02 -10.43
N VAL A 21 -7.33 -8.02 -11.24
CA VAL A 21 -8.45 -7.09 -11.12
C VAL A 21 -9.50 -7.75 -10.23
N HIS A 22 -9.70 -7.19 -9.04
CA HIS A 22 -10.66 -7.70 -8.07
C HIS A 22 -12.07 -7.25 -8.38
N ASP A 23 -12.19 -6.03 -8.93
CA ASP A 23 -13.45 -5.40 -9.27
C ASP A 23 -13.24 -4.39 -10.39
N LEU A 24 -14.20 -4.31 -11.31
CA LEU A 24 -14.20 -3.34 -12.40
C LEU A 24 -15.64 -2.91 -12.64
N ASP A 25 -15.89 -1.63 -12.43
CA ASP A 25 -17.19 -1.02 -12.58
C ASP A 25 -17.17 0.00 -13.71
N PHE A 26 -18.07 -0.19 -14.68
CA PHE A 26 -18.25 0.70 -15.81
C PHE A 26 -19.15 1.86 -15.39
N GLN A 27 -18.64 3.08 -15.43
CA GLN A 27 -19.37 4.27 -15.02
C GLN A 27 -20.11 4.93 -16.18
N SER A 28 -19.39 5.22 -17.26
CA SER A 28 -19.97 5.93 -18.40
C SER A 28 -19.17 5.76 -19.70
N TYR A 29 -19.85 6.03 -20.83
CA TYR A 29 -19.27 6.19 -22.15
C TYR A 29 -20.04 7.27 -22.91
N ASP A 30 -19.36 8.27 -23.40
CA ASP A 30 -19.95 9.41 -24.11
C ASP A 30 -19.78 9.35 -25.65
N GLY A 31 -19.31 8.22 -26.18
CA GLY A 31 -18.97 8.02 -27.60
C GLY A 31 -17.49 8.20 -27.91
N ARG A 32 -16.70 8.69 -26.95
CA ARG A 32 -15.26 8.89 -27.05
C ARG A 32 -14.53 8.42 -25.81
N ASP A 33 -14.96 8.89 -24.64
CA ASP A 33 -14.29 8.66 -23.38
C ASP A 33 -15.04 7.61 -22.55
N ILE A 34 -14.30 6.69 -21.96
CA ILE A 34 -14.79 5.65 -21.06
C ILE A 34 -14.34 5.97 -19.64
N GLU A 35 -15.28 6.01 -18.71
CA GLU A 35 -14.99 6.12 -17.29
C GLU A 35 -15.18 4.78 -16.59
N LEU A 36 -14.14 4.34 -15.88
CA LEU A 36 -14.11 3.07 -15.16
C LEU A 36 -13.62 3.29 -13.73
N THR A 37 -14.23 2.57 -12.79
CA THR A 37 -13.66 2.39 -11.45
C THR A 37 -13.14 0.96 -11.33
N LEU A 38 -11.91 0.79 -10.82
CA LEU A 38 -11.35 -0.55 -10.66
C LEU A 38 -10.61 -0.70 -9.33
N ARG A 39 -10.68 -1.92 -8.80
CA ARG A 39 -9.88 -2.38 -7.67
C ARG A 39 -8.95 -3.49 -8.13
N CYS A 40 -7.66 -3.30 -7.95
CA CYS A 40 -6.64 -4.20 -8.48
C CYS A 40 -5.51 -4.44 -7.48
N SER A 41 -4.75 -5.50 -7.73
CA SER A 41 -3.54 -5.81 -6.98
C SER A 41 -2.43 -4.77 -7.21
N SER A 42 -1.43 -4.79 -6.33
CA SER A 42 -0.22 -4.01 -6.51
C SER A 42 0.50 -4.37 -7.81
N GLY A 43 1.12 -3.37 -8.44
CA GLY A 43 1.84 -3.54 -9.70
C GLY A 43 0.98 -3.47 -10.96
N PHE A 44 -0.32 -3.26 -10.84
CA PHE A 44 -1.22 -3.06 -11.97
C PHE A 44 -0.96 -1.72 -12.69
N TYR A 45 -0.91 -1.76 -14.01
CA TYR A 45 -0.72 -0.56 -14.84
C TYR A 45 -2.01 -0.19 -15.58
N VAL A 46 -2.69 0.84 -15.12
CA VAL A 46 -3.94 1.33 -15.74
C VAL A 46 -3.74 1.71 -17.21
N ARG A 47 -2.55 2.18 -17.57
CA ARG A 47 -2.21 2.50 -18.98
C ARG A 47 -2.22 1.27 -19.88
N THR A 48 -1.76 0.12 -19.36
CA THR A 48 -1.83 -1.16 -20.10
C THR A 48 -3.27 -1.58 -20.33
N LEU A 49 -4.12 -1.47 -19.30
CA LEU A 49 -5.56 -1.76 -19.45
C LEU A 49 -6.20 -0.88 -20.54
N ALA A 50 -5.93 0.43 -20.55
CA ALA A 50 -6.46 1.34 -21.55
C ALA A 50 -6.02 0.97 -22.97
N THR A 51 -4.75 0.56 -23.14
CA THR A 51 -4.23 0.09 -24.41
C THR A 51 -4.94 -1.19 -24.85
N GLU A 52 -5.06 -2.19 -23.97
CA GLU A 52 -5.74 -3.46 -24.29
C GLU A 52 -7.21 -3.27 -24.64
N ILE A 53 -7.93 -2.39 -23.92
CA ILE A 53 -9.33 -2.06 -24.27
C ILE A 53 -9.39 -1.47 -25.66
N GLY A 54 -8.53 -0.48 -25.96
CA GLY A 54 -8.49 0.17 -27.25
C GLY A 54 -8.11 -0.78 -28.41
N GLU A 55 -7.19 -1.71 -28.18
CA GLU A 55 -6.81 -2.74 -29.15
C GLU A 55 -7.98 -3.70 -29.43
N ARG A 56 -8.69 -4.15 -28.40
CA ARG A 56 -9.86 -5.03 -28.57
C ARG A 56 -11.05 -4.36 -29.27
N LEU A 57 -11.15 -3.04 -29.16
CA LEU A 57 -12.15 -2.23 -29.85
C LEU A 57 -11.66 -1.75 -31.21
N GLU A 58 -10.44 -2.10 -31.64
CA GLU A 58 -9.81 -1.68 -32.90
C GLU A 58 -9.70 -0.15 -33.06
N THR A 59 -9.70 0.59 -31.96
CA THR A 59 -9.66 2.07 -31.94
C THR A 59 -8.38 2.65 -31.38
N GLY A 60 -7.58 1.82 -30.67
CA GLY A 60 -6.54 2.32 -29.78
C GLY A 60 -7.12 2.98 -28.53
N GLY A 61 -6.28 3.20 -27.52
CA GLY A 61 -6.73 3.81 -26.26
C GLY A 61 -5.59 4.34 -25.41
N HIS A 62 -5.86 5.39 -24.66
CA HIS A 62 -4.93 5.94 -23.66
C HIS A 62 -5.67 6.56 -22.49
N VAL A 63 -4.96 6.71 -21.37
CA VAL A 63 -5.52 7.32 -20.16
C VAL A 63 -5.47 8.84 -20.28
N ILE A 64 -6.62 9.51 -20.17
CA ILE A 64 -6.76 10.97 -20.14
C ILE A 64 -6.88 11.53 -18.73
N GLY A 65 -7.37 10.72 -17.79
CA GLY A 65 -7.50 11.07 -16.39
C GLY A 65 -7.28 9.85 -15.50
N LEU A 66 -6.67 10.03 -14.34
CA LEU A 66 -6.48 8.97 -13.36
C LEU A 66 -6.58 9.55 -11.96
N ARG A 67 -7.50 9.02 -11.16
CA ARG A 67 -7.66 9.36 -9.76
C ARG A 67 -7.55 8.10 -8.90
N ARG A 68 -6.67 8.12 -7.93
CA ARG A 68 -6.60 7.07 -6.91
C ARG A 68 -7.64 7.35 -5.85
N LEU A 69 -8.54 6.40 -5.62
CA LEU A 69 -9.62 6.50 -4.63
C LEU A 69 -9.23 5.87 -3.30
N GLY A 70 -8.32 4.92 -3.32
CA GLY A 70 -7.85 4.28 -2.09
C GLY A 70 -6.60 3.43 -2.28
N VAL A 71 -5.98 3.06 -1.18
CA VAL A 71 -4.86 2.12 -1.09
C VAL A 71 -4.79 1.53 0.32
N ALA A 72 -4.73 0.21 0.43
CA ALA A 72 -4.56 -0.50 1.71
C ALA A 72 -5.49 0.03 2.83
N GLY A 73 -6.78 0.09 2.60
CA GLY A 73 -7.76 0.56 3.59
C GLY A 73 -7.88 2.08 3.72
N LEU A 74 -6.90 2.86 3.25
CA LEU A 74 -6.98 4.32 3.22
C LEU A 74 -7.81 4.77 2.02
N VAL A 75 -8.81 5.62 2.24
CA VAL A 75 -9.72 6.13 1.21
C VAL A 75 -9.60 7.65 1.06
N VAL A 76 -9.78 8.14 -0.17
CA VAL A 76 -9.59 9.56 -0.49
C VAL A 76 -10.59 10.46 0.24
N ASP A 77 -11.78 9.96 0.56
CA ASP A 77 -12.83 10.74 1.25
C ASP A 77 -12.47 11.07 2.70
N GLN A 78 -11.52 10.35 3.28
CA GLN A 78 -10.96 10.62 4.62
C GLN A 78 -9.66 11.44 4.56
N ALA A 79 -9.16 11.73 3.36
CA ALA A 79 -7.92 12.46 3.20
C ALA A 79 -8.14 13.98 3.25
N LEU A 80 -7.19 14.67 3.85
CA LEU A 80 -7.13 16.13 3.82
C LEU A 80 -6.42 16.60 2.56
N THR A 81 -6.86 17.74 2.02
CA THR A 81 -6.14 18.39 0.93
C THR A 81 -4.90 19.12 1.46
N LEU A 82 -3.93 19.37 0.57
CA LEU A 82 -2.76 20.18 0.92
C LEU A 82 -3.16 21.61 1.36
N ASP A 83 -4.22 22.15 0.75
CA ASP A 83 -4.75 23.47 1.11
C ASP A 83 -5.36 23.48 2.50
N ASP A 84 -6.05 22.40 2.91
CA ASP A 84 -6.59 22.29 4.27
C ASP A 84 -5.45 22.19 5.29
N LEU A 85 -4.41 21.41 5.00
CA LEU A 85 -3.23 21.33 5.86
C LEU A 85 -2.47 22.66 5.95
N ALA A 86 -2.39 23.42 4.84
CA ALA A 86 -1.72 24.71 4.81
C ALA A 86 -2.45 25.79 5.66
N LYS A 87 -3.77 25.70 5.75
CA LYS A 87 -4.59 26.60 6.56
C LYS A 87 -4.49 26.33 8.06
N MET A 88 -4.00 25.15 8.46
CA MET A 88 -3.85 24.82 9.89
C MET A 88 -2.78 25.66 10.55
N PRO A 89 -3.06 26.26 11.72
CA PRO A 89 -2.22 27.30 12.33
C PRO A 89 -0.87 26.79 12.82
N GLY A 90 -0.74 25.50 13.17
CA GLY A 90 0.47 24.99 13.78
C GLY A 90 0.82 23.54 13.47
N SER A 91 1.96 23.13 13.99
CA SER A 91 2.44 21.74 13.83
C SER A 91 1.66 20.75 14.70
N VAL A 92 1.08 21.20 15.78
CA VAL A 92 0.27 20.35 16.71
C VAL A 92 -1.01 19.93 16.02
N GLU A 93 -1.73 20.86 15.41
CA GLU A 93 -2.98 20.62 14.69
C GLU A 93 -2.74 19.73 13.49
N ARG A 94 -1.66 19.97 12.74
CA ARG A 94 -1.28 19.11 11.60
C ARG A 94 -0.92 17.71 12.04
N ARG A 95 -0.21 17.57 13.17
CA ARG A 95 0.14 16.25 13.72
C ARG A 95 -1.08 15.47 14.19
N ALA A 96 -2.08 16.15 14.74
CA ALA A 96 -3.33 15.52 15.16
C ALA A 96 -4.15 14.92 14.00
N CYS A 97 -3.87 15.35 12.76
CA CYS A 97 -4.51 14.79 11.56
C CYS A 97 -3.80 13.55 11.01
N LEU A 98 -2.65 13.17 11.57
CA LEU A 98 -1.96 11.95 11.15
C LEU A 98 -2.64 10.73 11.76
N GLY A 99 -3.04 9.79 10.91
CA GLY A 99 -3.46 8.47 11.33
C GLY A 99 -2.30 7.65 11.90
N SER A 100 -2.61 6.60 12.63
CA SER A 100 -1.62 5.65 13.12
C SER A 100 -1.02 4.85 11.94
N VAL A 101 0.31 4.68 11.94
CA VAL A 101 0.99 3.83 10.94
C VAL A 101 0.45 2.39 10.99
N GLY A 102 0.14 1.90 12.20
CA GLY A 102 -0.44 0.57 12.37
C GLY A 102 -1.83 0.41 11.74
N GLU A 103 -2.65 1.46 11.70
CA GLU A 103 -3.96 1.44 11.03
C GLU A 103 -3.83 1.35 9.51
N ALA A 104 -2.81 1.97 8.94
CA ALA A 104 -2.53 1.86 7.50
C ALA A 104 -2.16 0.43 7.06
N LEU A 105 -1.87 -0.45 8.02
CA LEU A 105 -1.47 -1.85 7.82
C LEU A 105 -2.52 -2.83 8.36
N ASP A 106 -3.78 -2.43 8.48
CA ASP A 106 -4.87 -3.22 9.09
C ASP A 106 -5.13 -4.57 8.42
N HIS A 107 -4.70 -4.73 7.17
CA HIS A 107 -4.72 -5.99 6.44
C HIS A 107 -3.74 -7.04 6.97
N LEU A 108 -2.76 -6.64 7.81
CA LEU A 108 -1.84 -7.56 8.49
C LEU A 108 -2.38 -7.92 9.88
N PRO A 109 -2.24 -9.17 10.31
CA PRO A 109 -2.57 -9.57 11.68
C PRO A 109 -1.77 -8.78 12.72
N ALA A 110 -2.40 -8.44 13.83
CA ALA A 110 -1.74 -7.77 14.95
C ALA A 110 -1.23 -8.78 15.98
N VAL A 111 -0.02 -8.56 16.48
CA VAL A 111 0.61 -9.36 17.54
C VAL A 111 1.07 -8.43 18.65
N GLU A 112 0.60 -8.71 19.88
CA GLU A 112 1.02 -8.00 21.07
C GLU A 112 2.22 -8.71 21.68
N LEU A 113 3.29 -7.97 21.94
CA LEU A 113 4.51 -8.44 22.55
C LEU A 113 4.59 -8.00 24.01
N SER A 114 5.17 -8.84 24.87
CA SER A 114 5.58 -8.40 26.20
C SER A 114 6.62 -7.28 26.11
N VAL A 115 6.75 -6.50 27.17
CA VAL A 115 7.74 -5.40 27.23
C VAL A 115 9.15 -5.92 27.01
N ASP A 116 9.50 -7.07 27.58
CA ASP A 116 10.81 -7.69 27.42
C ASP A 116 11.04 -8.16 25.97
N ALA A 117 10.04 -8.81 25.35
CA ALA A 117 10.15 -9.24 23.97
C ALA A 117 10.30 -8.03 23.04
N ALA A 118 9.53 -6.96 23.24
CA ALA A 118 9.64 -5.72 22.49
C ALA A 118 11.04 -5.10 22.63
N PHE A 119 11.61 -5.10 23.82
CA PHE A 119 12.95 -4.58 24.07
C PHE A 119 14.04 -5.32 23.27
N TYR A 120 14.01 -6.65 23.24
CA TYR A 120 14.97 -7.43 22.48
C TYR A 120 14.72 -7.33 20.96
N LEU A 121 13.46 -7.32 20.54
CA LEU A 121 13.08 -7.18 19.15
C LEU A 121 13.57 -5.86 18.53
N CYS A 122 13.40 -4.75 19.23
CA CYS A 122 13.89 -3.43 18.80
C CYS A 122 15.41 -3.32 18.71
N ARG A 123 16.14 -4.30 19.25
CA ARG A 123 17.59 -4.47 19.12
C ARG A 123 18.00 -5.44 18.02
N GLY A 124 17.06 -5.86 17.18
CA GLY A 124 17.31 -6.77 16.06
C GLY A 124 17.40 -8.25 16.47
N GLN A 125 16.99 -8.61 17.70
CA GLN A 125 16.97 -10.01 18.10
C GLN A 125 15.62 -10.64 17.76
N SER A 126 15.63 -11.90 17.34
CA SER A 126 14.40 -12.66 17.15
C SER A 126 13.80 -13.00 18.52
N VAL A 127 12.48 -12.88 18.64
CA VAL A 127 11.74 -13.17 19.86
C VAL A 127 10.66 -14.21 19.58
N ARG A 128 10.26 -14.93 20.62
CA ARG A 128 9.06 -15.77 20.57
C ARG A 128 7.89 -14.98 21.14
N ALA A 129 6.75 -15.08 20.48
CA ALA A 129 5.51 -14.49 20.93
C ALA A 129 4.43 -15.56 21.06
N SER A 130 3.52 -15.35 22.00
CA SER A 130 2.32 -16.17 22.15
C SER A 130 1.28 -15.76 21.11
N ASN A 131 0.42 -16.72 20.71
CA ASN A 131 -0.72 -16.45 19.82
C ASN A 131 -0.34 -15.85 18.44
N LEU A 132 0.72 -16.38 17.84
CA LEU A 132 1.07 -15.98 16.48
C LEU A 132 0.04 -16.50 15.46
N PRO A 133 -0.35 -15.68 14.48
CA PRO A 133 -1.38 -16.03 13.50
C PRO A 133 -0.91 -17.02 12.42
N GLY A 134 0.29 -17.59 12.55
CA GLY A 134 0.96 -18.41 11.54
C GLY A 134 2.16 -17.68 10.93
N GLU A 135 2.78 -18.30 9.91
CA GLU A 135 3.91 -17.70 9.20
C GLU A 135 3.46 -16.51 8.36
N GLY A 136 4.33 -15.50 8.24
CA GLY A 136 4.08 -14.33 7.41
C GLY A 136 4.27 -13.00 8.12
N SER A 137 3.88 -11.94 7.46
CA SER A 137 3.99 -10.57 7.97
C SER A 137 2.92 -10.26 9.00
N VAL A 138 3.32 -9.58 10.07
CA VAL A 138 2.45 -9.18 11.18
C VAL A 138 2.75 -7.76 11.63
N ARG A 139 1.75 -7.07 12.18
CA ARG A 139 1.92 -5.80 12.90
C ARG A 139 2.30 -6.12 14.34
N LEU A 140 3.36 -5.51 14.82
CA LEU A 140 3.86 -5.72 16.17
C LEU A 140 3.53 -4.54 17.06
N TYR A 141 3.02 -4.85 18.24
CA TYR A 141 2.65 -3.88 19.25
C TYR A 141 3.25 -4.27 20.61
N SER A 142 3.39 -3.27 21.45
CA SER A 142 3.65 -3.47 22.89
C SER A 142 2.75 -2.54 23.70
N SER A 143 2.24 -3.02 24.80
CA SER A 143 1.42 -2.23 25.74
C SER A 143 2.15 -0.98 26.27
N ALA A 144 3.49 -1.00 26.30
CA ALA A 144 4.29 0.12 26.80
C ALA A 144 4.55 1.20 25.75
N THR A 145 4.70 0.84 24.46
CA THR A 145 5.18 1.75 23.42
C THR A 145 4.25 1.85 22.22
N GLY A 146 3.18 1.03 22.16
CA GLY A 146 2.25 1.00 21.03
C GLY A 146 2.82 0.25 19.83
N PHE A 147 2.61 0.76 18.63
CA PHE A 147 3.08 0.17 17.38
C PHE A 147 4.61 0.17 17.29
N LEU A 148 5.20 -1.00 17.04
CA LEU A 148 6.66 -1.21 16.95
C LEU A 148 7.14 -1.29 15.51
N GLY A 149 6.28 -1.79 14.60
CA GLY A 149 6.65 -2.02 13.22
C GLY A 149 6.03 -3.29 12.63
N VAL A 150 6.55 -3.69 11.47
CA VAL A 150 6.18 -4.93 10.79
C VAL A 150 7.23 -5.98 11.10
N GLY A 151 6.78 -7.15 11.56
CA GLY A 151 7.61 -8.33 11.76
C GLY A 151 7.26 -9.44 10.82
N VAL A 152 8.13 -10.44 10.75
CA VAL A 152 7.91 -11.69 10.03
C VAL A 152 7.96 -12.83 11.02
N VAL A 153 6.92 -13.65 11.02
CA VAL A 153 6.82 -14.87 11.80
C VAL A 153 7.39 -16.01 10.96
N GLY A 154 8.42 -16.64 11.47
CA GLY A 154 9.05 -17.82 10.87
C GLY A 154 8.44 -19.15 11.32
N PRO A 155 8.90 -20.29 10.73
CA PRO A 155 8.30 -21.62 10.93
C PRO A 155 8.35 -22.15 12.37
N GLN A 156 9.19 -21.59 13.22
CA GLN A 156 9.33 -22.01 14.63
C GLN A 156 8.62 -21.08 15.63
N GLY A 157 7.72 -20.23 15.15
CA GLY A 157 7.04 -19.24 15.98
C GLY A 157 7.97 -18.15 16.51
N THR A 158 9.07 -17.89 15.81
CA THR A 158 9.97 -16.77 16.09
C THR A 158 9.55 -15.57 15.25
N CYS A 159 9.55 -14.40 15.87
CA CYS A 159 9.25 -13.13 15.20
C CYS A 159 10.52 -12.29 15.09
N LEU A 160 10.77 -11.77 13.89
CA LEU A 160 11.88 -10.86 13.61
C LEU A 160 11.30 -9.54 13.07
N LEU A 161 11.84 -8.42 13.52
CA LEU A 161 11.47 -7.10 13.00
C LEU A 161 11.99 -6.94 11.57
N TYR A 162 11.09 -6.69 10.63
CA TYR A 162 11.44 -6.47 9.23
C TYR A 162 11.61 -4.98 8.91
N ALA A 163 10.70 -4.16 9.42
CA ALA A 163 10.74 -2.71 9.30
C ALA A 163 10.19 -2.08 10.57
N SER A 164 10.88 -1.10 11.12
CA SER A 164 10.43 -0.30 12.25
C SER A 164 10.15 1.12 11.80
N ASP A 165 9.27 1.79 12.53
CA ASP A 165 9.11 3.25 12.46
C ASP A 165 10.26 3.88 13.26
N ALA A 166 11.47 3.72 12.75
CA ALA A 166 12.66 4.35 13.32
C ALA A 166 12.69 5.81 12.85
N ALA A 167 12.12 6.68 13.66
CA ALA A 167 12.32 8.13 13.55
C ALA A 167 13.66 8.51 14.17
#